data_1e94b3a99bca3f214ba6cfc81ebbc500
#
_entry.id   1e94b3a99bca3f214ba6cfc81ebbc500
#
_cell.length_a   1.000
_cell.length_b   1.000
_cell.length_c   1.000
_cell.angle_alpha   90.00
_cell.angle_beta   90.00
_cell.angle_gamma   90.00
#
_symmetry.space_group_name_H-M   'P 1'
#
loop_
_entity.id
_entity.type
_entity.pdbx_description
1 polymer ?
#
loop_
_entity_poly.entity_id
_entity_poly.type
_entity_poly.pdbx_seq_one_letter_code
_entity_poly.pdbx_strand_id
1 'polypeptide(L)'
;MRRRLLALLCVTGSLVSGCGLLPGGQDRHTVTVWLMKDSASKEFLRRFTEDFERTHKDLRLDIRIQEWTGIVEKVQKALRGDAEDGPDVIEVGNTQVPLYVDDGRLADLTLESMRDWGKEHWLPGLAEPGKDGNKQYGVPWYAANRVVIYRKDLFAQAGISAPPRTRDEWLADTQKLDSGGNQGIYLAGQDWYTLSGFIWDEGGDLAEQKDYEWRGTLDTPAALRGMDFYRRLQALGAGPVEADEEHPPQAGVFAGGKVAQIIAVPGLARSIVQQNPGLEGKLGFFPVPGRTAARPGTVFTGGSDLVVPQNTDDQFAATAVIGALTGAKWDTELARTMNYVPNKTTLAGAVAGEEGVAAMAAGAAHGRATPHTPQWAAVEADNPIKGYMTRVLGGADPATEARRADRKITEALAQNLG
;
A
#
# COMPACT_ATOMS: atom_id res chain seq x y z
N MET A 1 -61.73 -27.46 -69.85
CA MET A 1 -61.08 -28.58 -70.53
C MET A 1 -60.08 -29.24 -69.63
N ARG A 2 -60.38 -30.46 -69.28
CA ARG A 2 -59.51 -31.64 -69.12
C ARG A 2 -58.27 -31.53 -68.27
N ARG A 3 -58.33 -32.15 -67.08
CA ARG A 3 -57.73 -33.48 -66.74
C ARG A 3 -56.20 -33.37 -66.43
N ARG A 4 -55.56 -33.93 -65.43
CA ARG A 4 -55.76 -35.21 -64.68
C ARG A 4 -54.93 -35.19 -63.40
N LEU A 5 -55.46 -35.86 -62.41
CA LEU A 5 -54.80 -36.46 -61.27
C LEU A 5 -53.50 -37.16 -61.63
N LEU A 6 -52.55 -37.17 -60.71
CA LEU A 6 -51.86 -38.37 -60.32
C LEU A 6 -51.32 -38.25 -58.91
N ALA A 7 -51.81 -39.13 -58.07
CA ALA A 7 -51.30 -39.36 -56.70
C ALA A 7 -50.07 -40.29 -56.87
N LEU A 8 -49.07 -40.05 -56.02
CA LEU A 8 -48.08 -41.06 -55.73
C LEU A 8 -47.71 -40.98 -54.23
N LEU A 9 -48.02 -42.04 -53.53
CA LEU A 9 -47.50 -42.43 -52.23
C LEU A 9 -45.96 -42.55 -52.33
N CYS A 10 -45.26 -42.15 -51.29
CA CYS A 10 -44.09 -42.92 -50.82
C CYS A 10 -43.59 -42.41 -49.47
N VAL A 11 -43.74 -43.26 -48.50
CA VAL A 11 -42.75 -43.75 -47.55
C VAL A 11 -42.25 -42.76 -46.49
N THR A 12 -42.80 -42.96 -45.32
CA THR A 12 -42.29 -42.56 -44.00
C THR A 12 -40.85 -43.06 -43.81
N GLY A 13 -39.89 -42.17 -43.77
CA GLY A 13 -38.58 -42.34 -43.24
C GLY A 13 -38.42 -41.54 -41.95
N SER A 14 -38.60 -42.19 -40.82
CA SER A 14 -38.36 -41.61 -39.51
C SER A 14 -36.81 -41.53 -39.33
N LEU A 15 -36.22 -40.39 -39.65
CA LEU A 15 -34.88 -40.04 -39.21
C LEU A 15 -35.02 -39.53 -37.75
N VAL A 16 -34.70 -40.39 -36.83
CA VAL A 16 -34.39 -40.05 -35.45
C VAL A 16 -33.10 -39.22 -35.47
N SER A 17 -33.20 -37.93 -35.57
CA SER A 17 -32.09 -37.02 -35.26
C SER A 17 -31.85 -37.10 -33.78
N GLY A 18 -30.90 -37.92 -33.39
CA GLY A 18 -30.29 -37.89 -32.06
C GLY A 18 -29.65 -36.50 -31.88
N CYS A 19 -30.33 -35.61 -31.17
CA CYS A 19 -29.64 -34.47 -30.55
C CYS A 19 -28.61 -35.03 -29.58
N GLY A 20 -27.37 -35.16 -30.06
CA GLY A 20 -26.23 -35.27 -29.15
C GLY A 20 -26.24 -34.02 -28.29
N LEU A 21 -26.61 -34.20 -27.03
CA LEU A 21 -26.25 -33.28 -25.96
C LEU A 21 -24.73 -33.26 -25.92
N LEU A 22 -24.11 -32.31 -26.65
CA LEU A 22 -22.78 -31.83 -26.31
C LEU A 22 -22.94 -31.35 -24.89
N PRO A 23 -22.06 -31.73 -23.95
CA PRO A 23 -22.04 -31.09 -22.64
C PRO A 23 -21.76 -29.61 -22.92
N GLY A 24 -22.79 -28.78 -22.84
CA GLY A 24 -22.66 -27.33 -22.87
C GLY A 24 -21.69 -27.00 -21.77
N GLY A 25 -20.53 -26.44 -22.11
CA GLY A 25 -19.71 -25.77 -21.10
C GLY A 25 -20.61 -24.78 -20.42
N GLN A 26 -20.80 -24.88 -19.11
CA GLN A 26 -21.46 -23.87 -18.34
C GLN A 26 -20.71 -22.55 -18.63
N ASP A 27 -21.40 -21.57 -19.18
CA ASP A 27 -20.84 -20.23 -19.34
C ASP A 27 -20.48 -19.75 -17.95
N ARG A 28 -19.17 -19.70 -17.67
CA ARG A 28 -18.65 -19.23 -16.39
C ARG A 28 -18.84 -17.72 -16.31
N HIS A 29 -19.35 -17.23 -15.19
CA HIS A 29 -19.41 -15.81 -14.94
C HIS A 29 -17.99 -15.26 -14.77
N THR A 30 -17.65 -14.22 -15.53
CA THR A 30 -16.32 -13.61 -15.49
C THR A 30 -16.30 -12.47 -14.48
N VAL A 31 -15.41 -12.56 -13.49
CA VAL A 31 -15.14 -11.50 -12.51
C VAL A 31 -13.92 -10.73 -12.97
N THR A 32 -14.10 -9.46 -13.30
CA THR A 32 -13.03 -8.56 -13.70
C THR A 32 -12.37 -7.91 -12.48
N VAL A 33 -11.07 -8.13 -12.32
CA VAL A 33 -10.30 -7.65 -11.17
C VAL A 33 -9.21 -6.69 -11.65
N TRP A 34 -9.24 -5.45 -11.19
CA TRP A 34 -8.15 -4.50 -11.43
C TRP A 34 -7.15 -4.55 -10.29
N LEU A 35 -5.92 -4.94 -10.60
CA LEU A 35 -4.80 -4.90 -9.66
C LEU A 35 -3.72 -3.96 -10.18
N MET A 36 -2.99 -3.35 -9.26
CA MET A 36 -1.98 -2.39 -9.62
C MET A 36 -0.67 -3.09 -10.02
N LYS A 37 0.05 -2.44 -10.92
CA LYS A 37 1.36 -2.90 -11.36
C LYS A 37 2.29 -3.06 -10.16
N ASP A 38 3.01 -4.17 -10.15
CA ASP A 38 3.98 -4.56 -9.13
C ASP A 38 3.40 -4.87 -7.74
N SER A 39 2.08 -4.84 -7.54
CA SER A 39 1.44 -5.26 -6.28
C SER A 39 1.51 -6.77 -6.05
N ALA A 40 1.55 -7.56 -7.12
CA ALA A 40 1.71 -9.01 -7.04
C ALA A 40 2.57 -9.53 -8.20
N SER A 41 3.31 -10.60 -7.96
CA SER A 41 4.11 -11.22 -9.02
C SER A 41 3.22 -11.99 -10.01
N LYS A 42 3.66 -12.10 -11.27
CA LYS A 42 2.95 -12.87 -12.31
C LYS A 42 2.70 -14.32 -11.88
N GLU A 43 3.66 -14.93 -11.19
CA GLU A 43 3.55 -16.30 -10.70
C GLU A 43 2.51 -16.42 -9.57
N PHE A 44 2.45 -15.46 -8.66
CA PHE A 44 1.41 -15.38 -7.64
C PHE A 44 0.02 -15.32 -8.30
N LEU A 45 -0.17 -14.40 -9.24
CA LEU A 45 -1.45 -14.22 -9.93
C LEU A 45 -1.90 -15.47 -10.69
N ARG A 46 -0.97 -16.12 -11.39
CA ARG A 46 -1.26 -17.38 -12.09
C ARG A 46 -1.74 -18.47 -11.12
N ARG A 47 -1.00 -18.69 -10.03
CA ARG A 47 -1.34 -19.72 -9.02
C ARG A 47 -2.65 -19.40 -8.29
N PHE A 48 -2.88 -18.13 -7.99
CA PHE A 48 -4.12 -17.67 -7.38
C PHE A 48 -5.31 -17.95 -8.30
N THR A 49 -5.23 -17.54 -9.57
CA THR A 49 -6.30 -17.77 -10.57
C THR A 49 -6.62 -19.25 -10.71
N GLU A 50 -5.62 -20.09 -10.90
CA GLU A 50 -5.81 -21.55 -11.02
C GLU A 50 -6.49 -22.16 -9.79
N ASP A 51 -6.09 -21.76 -8.59
CA ASP A 51 -6.66 -22.26 -7.34
C ASP A 51 -8.09 -21.75 -7.13
N PHE A 52 -8.34 -20.47 -7.40
CA PHE A 52 -9.66 -19.86 -7.28
C PHE A 52 -10.66 -20.50 -8.24
N GLU A 53 -10.33 -20.62 -9.53
CA GLU A 53 -11.21 -21.22 -10.53
C GLU A 53 -11.43 -22.73 -10.32
N ARG A 54 -10.50 -23.40 -9.65
CA ARG A 54 -10.66 -24.81 -9.27
C ARG A 54 -11.70 -24.98 -8.15
N THR A 55 -11.80 -24.01 -7.24
CA THR A 55 -12.72 -24.04 -6.09
C THR A 55 -14.06 -23.38 -6.41
N HIS A 56 -14.11 -22.47 -7.40
CA HIS A 56 -15.31 -21.77 -7.86
C HIS A 56 -15.51 -22.05 -9.36
N LYS A 57 -16.07 -23.24 -9.66
CA LYS A 57 -16.13 -23.77 -11.04
C LYS A 57 -17.03 -22.98 -11.98
N ASP A 58 -17.96 -22.21 -11.43
CA ASP A 58 -18.91 -21.32 -12.09
C ASP A 58 -18.33 -19.94 -12.37
N LEU A 59 -17.15 -19.61 -11.77
CA LEU A 59 -16.48 -18.32 -11.91
C LEU A 59 -15.20 -18.46 -12.77
N ARG A 60 -14.86 -17.36 -13.44
CA ARG A 60 -13.62 -17.14 -14.15
C ARG A 60 -13.05 -15.79 -13.71
N LEU A 61 -11.72 -15.68 -13.56
CA LEU A 61 -11.05 -14.42 -13.26
C LEU A 61 -10.46 -13.79 -14.53
N ASP A 62 -10.74 -12.50 -14.70
CA ASP A 62 -10.06 -11.64 -15.67
C ASP A 62 -9.28 -10.57 -14.89
N ILE A 63 -8.00 -10.86 -14.59
CA ILE A 63 -7.14 -9.95 -13.83
C ILE A 63 -6.47 -8.98 -14.79
N ARG A 64 -6.79 -7.68 -14.68
CA ARG A 64 -6.28 -6.60 -15.51
C ARG A 64 -5.34 -5.72 -14.71
N ILE A 65 -4.07 -5.69 -15.07
CA ILE A 65 -3.05 -4.87 -14.39
C ILE A 65 -3.19 -3.42 -14.82
N GLN A 66 -3.18 -2.52 -13.84
CA GLN A 66 -3.33 -1.08 -14.01
C GLN A 66 -2.02 -0.36 -13.64
N GLU A 67 -1.73 0.74 -14.33
CA GLU A 67 -0.65 1.64 -13.94
C GLU A 67 -1.12 2.59 -12.82
N TRP A 68 -0.23 2.96 -11.91
CA TRP A 68 -0.53 3.90 -10.83
C TRP A 68 -0.79 5.32 -11.36
N THR A 69 -0.11 5.71 -12.43
CA THR A 69 -0.28 7.03 -13.05
C THR A 69 -1.67 7.17 -13.68
N GLY A 70 -2.43 8.18 -13.26
CA GLY A 70 -3.76 8.45 -13.77
C GLY A 70 -4.85 7.51 -13.25
N ILE A 71 -4.54 6.68 -12.25
CA ILE A 71 -5.48 5.67 -11.74
C ILE A 71 -6.71 6.29 -11.09
N VAL A 72 -6.56 7.43 -10.41
CA VAL A 72 -7.68 8.08 -9.70
C VAL A 72 -8.83 8.39 -10.65
N GLU A 73 -8.55 9.07 -11.76
CA GLU A 73 -9.57 9.39 -12.77
C GLU A 73 -10.19 8.12 -13.39
N LYS A 74 -9.35 7.09 -13.61
CA LYS A 74 -9.79 5.83 -14.19
C LYS A 74 -10.73 5.09 -13.26
N VAL A 75 -10.42 5.01 -11.96
CA VAL A 75 -11.29 4.40 -10.94
C VAL A 75 -12.59 5.19 -10.81
N GLN A 76 -12.53 6.52 -10.75
CA GLN A 76 -13.74 7.34 -10.69
C GLN A 76 -14.65 7.13 -11.90
N LYS A 77 -14.10 6.97 -13.13
CA LYS A 77 -14.89 6.62 -14.32
C LYS A 77 -15.55 5.25 -14.18
N ALA A 78 -14.81 4.25 -13.70
CA ALA A 78 -15.36 2.92 -13.48
C ALA A 78 -16.51 2.93 -12.46
N LEU A 79 -16.34 3.65 -11.35
CA LEU A 79 -17.36 3.80 -10.31
C LEU A 79 -18.64 4.52 -10.81
N ARG A 80 -18.51 5.41 -11.80
CA ARG A 80 -19.68 6.04 -12.45
C ARG A 80 -20.39 5.15 -13.47
N GLY A 81 -19.81 4.00 -13.82
CA GLY A 81 -20.34 3.13 -14.88
C GLY A 81 -19.97 3.58 -16.30
N ASP A 82 -19.00 4.49 -16.43
CA ASP A 82 -18.57 5.03 -17.73
C ASP A 82 -17.45 4.16 -18.36
N ALA A 83 -17.08 3.05 -17.73
CA ALA A 83 -16.10 2.10 -18.24
C ALA A 83 -16.83 0.93 -18.93
N GLU A 84 -16.55 0.72 -20.20
CA GLU A 84 -16.96 -0.48 -20.93
C GLU A 84 -16.22 -1.69 -20.28
N ASP A 85 -16.94 -2.74 -19.93
CA ASP A 85 -16.42 -3.87 -19.16
C ASP A 85 -15.73 -3.43 -17.83
N GLY A 86 -16.47 -2.72 -17.00
CA GLY A 86 -16.00 -2.22 -15.70
C GLY A 86 -15.51 -3.33 -14.77
N PRO A 87 -14.68 -3.01 -13.77
CA PRO A 87 -14.20 -3.99 -12.80
C PRO A 87 -15.24 -4.32 -11.74
N ASP A 88 -15.22 -5.57 -11.25
CA ASP A 88 -15.98 -6.02 -10.09
C ASP A 88 -15.20 -5.85 -8.79
N VAL A 89 -13.87 -5.93 -8.88
CA VAL A 89 -12.95 -5.70 -7.75
C VAL A 89 -11.85 -4.76 -8.20
N ILE A 90 -11.53 -3.76 -7.37
CA ILE A 90 -10.46 -2.80 -7.65
C ILE A 90 -9.50 -2.76 -6.46
N GLU A 91 -8.20 -2.89 -6.75
CA GLU A 91 -7.15 -2.49 -5.82
C GLU A 91 -7.01 -0.97 -5.85
N VAL A 92 -6.99 -0.37 -4.66
CA VAL A 92 -6.79 1.08 -4.46
C VAL A 92 -5.74 1.33 -3.39
N GLY A 93 -4.87 2.33 -3.60
CA GLY A 93 -3.93 2.77 -2.57
C GLY A 93 -4.69 3.27 -1.34
N ASN A 94 -4.23 2.89 -0.14
CA ASN A 94 -4.96 3.17 1.10
C ASN A 94 -5.19 4.68 1.35
N THR A 95 -4.30 5.56 0.92
CA THR A 95 -4.45 7.02 1.07
C THR A 95 -5.57 7.60 0.20
N GLN A 96 -5.98 6.87 -0.85
CA GLN A 96 -7.01 7.30 -1.80
C GLN A 96 -8.39 6.70 -1.48
N VAL A 97 -8.46 5.69 -0.62
CA VAL A 97 -9.74 5.03 -0.29
C VAL A 97 -10.79 6.01 0.21
N PRO A 98 -10.48 7.00 1.10
CA PRO A 98 -11.48 7.96 1.56
C PRO A 98 -12.15 8.75 0.43
N LEU A 99 -11.42 9.06 -0.65
CA LEU A 99 -11.97 9.73 -1.83
C LEU A 99 -13.06 8.89 -2.50
N TYR A 100 -12.83 7.59 -2.64
CA TYR A 100 -13.81 6.69 -3.28
C TYR A 100 -14.98 6.35 -2.36
N VAL A 101 -14.75 6.32 -1.05
CA VAL A 101 -15.82 6.17 -0.04
C VAL A 101 -16.76 7.37 -0.08
N ASP A 102 -16.22 8.59 -0.14
CA ASP A 102 -16.99 9.83 -0.21
C ASP A 102 -17.80 9.95 -1.51
N ASP A 103 -17.31 9.41 -2.63
CA ASP A 103 -18.05 9.33 -3.91
C ASP A 103 -19.35 8.49 -3.79
N GLY A 104 -19.50 7.68 -2.75
CA GLY A 104 -20.72 6.94 -2.41
C GLY A 104 -21.08 5.82 -3.39
N ARG A 105 -20.11 5.37 -4.21
CA ARG A 105 -20.34 4.37 -5.26
C ARG A 105 -19.65 3.03 -5.01
N LEU A 106 -19.19 2.83 -3.77
CA LEU A 106 -18.64 1.55 -3.31
C LEU A 106 -19.74 0.72 -2.63
N ALA A 107 -19.64 -0.59 -2.77
CA ALA A 107 -20.49 -1.52 -2.03
C ALA A 107 -20.11 -1.55 -0.55
N ASP A 108 -21.13 -1.64 0.32
CA ASP A 108 -20.96 -1.80 1.76
C ASP A 108 -20.56 -3.25 2.07
N LEU A 109 -19.33 -3.45 2.52
CA LEU A 109 -18.73 -4.75 2.84
C LEU A 109 -18.66 -5.02 4.34
N THR A 110 -19.44 -4.30 5.15
CA THR A 110 -19.41 -4.38 6.61
C THR A 110 -19.72 -5.78 7.12
N LEU A 111 -20.75 -6.41 6.54
CA LEU A 111 -21.22 -7.71 7.00
C LEU A 111 -20.16 -8.81 6.77
N GLU A 112 -19.60 -8.89 5.57
CA GLU A 112 -18.57 -9.83 5.19
C GLU A 112 -17.29 -9.61 6.00
N SER A 113 -16.92 -8.32 6.20
CA SER A 113 -15.77 -7.93 7.00
C SER A 113 -15.85 -8.43 8.44
N MET A 114 -17.02 -8.32 9.06
CA MET A 114 -17.24 -8.73 10.46
C MET A 114 -17.42 -10.23 10.61
N ARG A 115 -18.15 -10.87 9.69
CA ARG A 115 -18.52 -12.27 9.78
C ARG A 115 -17.44 -13.23 9.28
N ASP A 116 -16.82 -12.87 8.12
CA ASP A 116 -16.04 -13.83 7.32
C ASP A 116 -14.56 -13.48 7.25
N TRP A 117 -14.20 -12.18 7.33
CA TRP A 117 -12.84 -11.74 7.00
C TRP A 117 -12.01 -11.31 8.20
N GLY A 118 -12.54 -11.39 9.44
CA GLY A 118 -11.80 -11.15 10.67
C GLY A 118 -11.31 -9.70 10.82
N LYS A 119 -12.23 -8.75 10.59
CA LYS A 119 -12.00 -7.31 10.67
C LYS A 119 -11.31 -6.86 11.97
N GLU A 120 -11.59 -7.52 13.07
CA GLU A 120 -11.05 -7.22 14.39
C GLU A 120 -9.52 -7.44 14.49
N HIS A 121 -8.95 -8.14 13.52
CA HIS A 121 -7.52 -8.43 13.44
C HIS A 121 -6.80 -7.62 12.36
N TRP A 122 -7.51 -6.80 11.60
CA TRP A 122 -6.90 -6.00 10.54
C TRP A 122 -5.92 -4.96 11.09
N LEU A 123 -4.92 -4.63 10.29
CA LEU A 123 -3.99 -3.54 10.60
C LEU A 123 -4.75 -2.20 10.58
N PRO A 124 -4.71 -1.42 11.70
CA PRO A 124 -5.51 -0.20 11.80
C PRO A 124 -5.22 0.82 10.69
N GLY A 125 -3.95 0.99 10.31
CA GLY A 125 -3.54 1.94 9.28
C GLY A 125 -4.06 1.62 7.87
N LEU A 126 -4.49 0.37 7.62
CA LEU A 126 -5.17 -0.02 6.38
C LEU A 126 -6.69 0.00 6.52
N ALA A 127 -7.20 -0.50 7.65
CA ALA A 127 -8.64 -0.65 7.86
C ALA A 127 -9.36 0.70 7.99
N GLU A 128 -8.71 1.69 8.62
CA GLU A 128 -9.32 2.99 8.91
C GLU A 128 -9.69 3.80 7.66
N PRO A 129 -8.83 3.91 6.63
CA PRO A 129 -9.17 4.63 5.40
C PRO A 129 -10.42 4.10 4.69
N GLY A 130 -10.70 2.79 4.81
CA GLY A 130 -11.84 2.13 4.18
C GLY A 130 -13.18 2.29 4.90
N LYS A 131 -13.26 3.11 5.96
CA LYS A 131 -14.48 3.28 6.77
C LYS A 131 -15.22 4.58 6.45
N ASP A 132 -16.52 4.54 6.66
CA ASP A 132 -17.37 5.71 6.89
C ASP A 132 -18.32 5.40 8.04
N GLY A 133 -18.13 6.07 9.17
CA GLY A 133 -18.84 5.77 10.42
C GLY A 133 -18.65 4.31 10.84
N ASN A 134 -19.74 3.55 10.89
CA ASN A 134 -19.74 2.13 11.24
C ASN A 134 -19.62 1.19 10.02
N LYS A 135 -19.62 1.73 8.82
CA LYS A 135 -19.56 0.97 7.58
C LYS A 135 -18.12 0.74 7.14
N GLN A 136 -17.90 -0.34 6.41
CA GLN A 136 -16.63 -0.72 5.81
C GLN A 136 -16.80 -0.89 4.31
N TYR A 137 -16.02 -0.16 3.53
CA TYR A 137 -16.02 -0.18 2.06
C TYR A 137 -14.70 -0.70 1.48
N GLY A 138 -13.57 -0.37 2.11
CA GLY A 138 -12.25 -0.88 1.73
C GLY A 138 -11.85 -2.07 2.62
N VAL A 139 -11.33 -3.13 1.99
CA VAL A 139 -10.84 -4.33 2.67
C VAL A 139 -9.33 -4.37 2.57
N PRO A 140 -8.61 -4.31 3.69
CA PRO A 140 -7.15 -4.41 3.68
C PRO A 140 -6.65 -5.63 2.91
N TRP A 141 -5.73 -5.40 1.96
CA TRP A 141 -5.12 -6.49 1.21
C TRP A 141 -3.70 -6.76 1.70
N TYR A 142 -2.81 -5.78 1.65
CA TYR A 142 -1.46 -5.89 2.20
C TYR A 142 -0.97 -4.56 2.73
N ALA A 143 -0.04 -4.61 3.69
CA ALA A 143 0.66 -3.43 4.16
C ALA A 143 2.13 -3.44 3.70
N ALA A 144 2.62 -2.24 3.42
CA ALA A 144 4.03 -1.98 3.20
C ALA A 144 4.41 -0.71 3.96
N ASN A 145 5.22 -0.85 5.00
CA ASN A 145 5.78 0.28 5.71
C ASN A 145 7.30 0.25 5.69
N ARG A 146 7.90 1.39 5.93
CA ARG A 146 9.33 1.53 5.93
C ARG A 146 9.96 0.92 7.17
N VAL A 147 11.15 0.35 6.98
CA VAL A 147 12.06 -0.12 8.01
C VAL A 147 13.42 0.50 7.77
N VAL A 148 14.34 0.35 8.69
CA VAL A 148 15.76 0.65 8.42
C VAL A 148 16.40 -0.58 7.79
N ILE A 149 16.94 -0.43 6.58
CA ILE A 149 17.82 -1.38 5.92
C ILE A 149 19.25 -0.94 6.22
N TYR A 150 20.07 -1.85 6.76
CA TYR A 150 21.41 -1.49 7.21
C TYR A 150 22.51 -2.47 6.77
N ARG A 151 23.74 -2.03 6.78
CA ARG A 151 24.95 -2.80 6.48
C ARG A 151 25.48 -3.46 7.75
N LYS A 152 25.26 -4.78 7.90
CA LYS A 152 25.75 -5.60 9.03
C LYS A 152 27.25 -5.48 9.22
N ASP A 153 28.01 -5.45 8.12
CA ASP A 153 29.48 -5.33 8.15
C ASP A 153 29.96 -3.95 8.62
N LEU A 154 29.30 -2.86 8.23
CA LEU A 154 29.63 -1.52 8.70
C LEU A 154 29.26 -1.32 10.18
N PHE A 155 28.14 -1.88 10.63
CA PHE A 155 27.76 -1.90 12.05
C PHE A 155 28.82 -2.62 12.88
N ALA A 156 29.28 -3.81 12.45
CA ALA A 156 30.30 -4.55 13.13
C ALA A 156 31.64 -3.78 13.17
N GLN A 157 32.03 -3.12 12.07
CA GLN A 157 33.23 -2.27 12.02
C GLN A 157 33.17 -1.09 12.98
N ALA A 158 31.99 -0.50 13.16
CA ALA A 158 31.76 0.60 14.11
C ALA A 158 31.57 0.14 15.56
N GLY A 159 31.69 -1.18 15.84
CA GLY A 159 31.48 -1.73 17.17
C GLY A 159 30.05 -1.75 17.66
N ILE A 160 29.07 -1.68 16.72
CA ILE A 160 27.65 -1.75 17.04
C ILE A 160 27.23 -3.21 16.99
N SER A 161 26.91 -3.77 18.15
CA SER A 161 26.62 -5.21 18.29
C SER A 161 25.15 -5.58 18.05
N ALA A 162 24.26 -4.62 18.13
CA ALA A 162 22.83 -4.82 17.91
C ALA A 162 22.19 -3.55 17.33
N PRO A 163 21.08 -3.67 16.58
CA PRO A 163 20.31 -2.52 16.12
C PRO A 163 19.82 -1.64 17.27
N PRO A 164 19.80 -0.30 17.10
CA PRO A 164 19.30 0.63 18.10
C PRO A 164 17.79 0.44 18.34
N ARG A 165 17.36 0.61 19.59
CA ARG A 165 15.96 0.47 19.99
C ARG A 165 15.28 1.81 20.26
N THR A 166 16.08 2.86 20.46
CA THR A 166 15.59 4.23 20.69
C THR A 166 16.14 5.19 19.66
N ARG A 167 15.47 6.33 19.47
CA ARG A 167 15.95 7.39 18.57
C ARG A 167 17.31 7.96 18.99
N ASP A 168 17.57 8.06 20.31
CA ASP A 168 18.84 8.58 20.82
C ASP A 168 19.97 7.59 20.54
N GLU A 169 19.75 6.28 20.77
CA GLU A 169 20.70 5.24 20.35
C GLU A 169 20.95 5.28 18.86
N TRP A 170 19.87 5.43 18.06
CA TRP A 170 19.96 5.48 16.60
C TRP A 170 20.81 6.65 16.10
N LEU A 171 20.60 7.87 16.63
CA LEU A 171 21.44 9.01 16.29
C LEU A 171 22.90 8.78 16.67
N ALA A 172 23.17 8.25 17.88
CA ALA A 172 24.52 7.99 18.35
C ALA A 172 25.23 6.93 17.48
N ASP A 173 24.54 5.87 17.11
CA ASP A 173 25.09 4.83 16.26
C ASP A 173 25.26 5.30 14.81
N THR A 174 24.32 6.06 14.28
CA THR A 174 24.42 6.67 12.95
C THR A 174 25.63 7.62 12.88
N GLN A 175 25.90 8.37 13.94
CA GLN A 175 27.09 9.22 14.00
C GLN A 175 28.40 8.43 14.00
N LYS A 176 28.47 7.27 14.67
CA LYS A 176 29.64 6.37 14.59
C LYS A 176 29.86 5.83 13.17
N LEU A 177 28.74 5.56 12.46
CA LEU A 177 28.75 5.06 11.08
C LEU A 177 29.13 6.13 10.06
N ASP A 178 28.89 7.41 10.37
CA ASP A 178 29.25 8.56 9.54
C ASP A 178 30.77 8.87 9.69
N SER A 179 31.59 7.92 9.26
CA SER A 179 33.03 7.97 9.43
C SER A 179 33.75 7.15 8.34
N GLY A 180 35.05 7.39 8.18
CA GLY A 180 35.90 6.61 7.27
C GLY A 180 35.47 6.71 5.78
N GLY A 181 34.76 7.77 5.39
CA GLY A 181 34.27 7.98 4.04
C GLY A 181 32.93 7.29 3.73
N ASN A 182 32.30 6.71 4.76
CA ASN A 182 30.91 6.24 4.71
C ASN A 182 29.97 7.34 5.19
N GLN A 183 28.73 7.30 4.70
CA GLN A 183 27.61 8.05 5.23
C GLN A 183 26.91 7.19 6.29
N GLY A 184 26.58 7.78 7.44
CA GLY A 184 25.84 7.08 8.49
C GLY A 184 24.46 6.63 8.02
N ILE A 185 23.79 7.48 7.21
CA ILE A 185 22.51 7.17 6.60
C ILE A 185 22.38 7.95 5.27
N TYR A 186 21.71 7.39 4.29
CA TYR A 186 21.14 8.17 3.21
C TYR A 186 19.66 8.38 3.49
N LEU A 187 19.27 9.62 3.76
CA LEU A 187 17.89 10.03 3.98
C LEU A 187 17.55 11.15 3.01
N ALA A 188 16.67 10.88 2.06
CA ALA A 188 16.21 11.84 1.07
C ALA A 188 15.52 13.03 1.75
N GLY A 189 15.77 14.26 1.28
CA GLY A 189 15.24 15.46 1.94
C GLY A 189 13.72 15.60 1.91
N GLN A 190 13.03 14.86 1.05
CA GLN A 190 11.57 14.90 0.84
C GLN A 190 10.87 13.56 1.18
N ASP A 191 11.48 12.68 1.99
CA ASP A 191 10.78 11.47 2.48
C ASP A 191 9.77 11.84 3.58
N TRP A 192 8.66 12.41 3.14
CA TRP A 192 7.59 12.89 4.01
C TRP A 192 6.85 11.76 4.75
N TYR A 193 6.86 10.55 4.23
CA TYR A 193 6.30 9.40 4.93
C TYR A 193 7.10 9.06 6.19
N THR A 194 8.43 9.11 6.12
CA THR A 194 9.29 8.95 7.30
C THR A 194 9.10 10.12 8.28
N LEU A 195 9.01 11.36 7.78
CA LEU A 195 8.72 12.52 8.63
C LEU A 195 7.39 12.36 9.35
N SER A 196 6.33 11.90 8.66
CA SER A 196 5.02 11.66 9.27
C SER A 196 5.11 10.73 10.47
N GLY A 197 5.85 9.62 10.34
CA GLY A 197 6.12 8.70 11.44
C GLY A 197 6.77 9.39 12.65
N PHE A 198 7.75 10.25 12.41
CA PHE A 198 8.41 11.00 13.49
C PHE A 198 7.49 12.01 14.16
N ILE A 199 6.63 12.69 13.41
CA ILE A 199 5.62 13.60 13.94
C ILE A 199 4.63 12.85 14.84
N TRP A 200 4.08 11.75 14.35
CA TRP A 200 3.11 10.94 15.10
C TRP A 200 3.71 10.33 16.38
N ASP A 201 4.97 9.90 16.33
CA ASP A 201 5.64 9.35 17.52
C ASP A 201 5.94 10.41 18.57
N GLU A 202 6.00 11.70 18.19
CA GLU A 202 6.06 12.85 19.10
C GLU A 202 4.66 13.26 19.64
N GLY A 203 3.58 12.63 19.17
CA GLY A 203 2.21 12.94 19.54
C GLY A 203 1.60 14.09 18.74
N GLY A 204 2.21 14.46 17.62
CA GLY A 204 1.66 15.41 16.64
C GLY A 204 0.84 14.74 15.55
N ASP A 205 0.37 15.56 14.63
CA ASP A 205 -0.30 15.11 13.41
C ASP A 205 0.06 15.99 12.20
N LEU A 206 -0.37 15.56 10.99
CA LEU A 206 -0.20 16.33 9.76
C LEU A 206 -1.32 17.35 9.59
N ALA A 207 -2.51 16.98 9.99
CA ALA A 207 -3.69 17.82 10.06
C ALA A 207 -4.65 17.30 11.13
N GLU A 208 -5.49 18.16 11.68
CA GLU A 208 -6.54 17.82 12.64
C GLU A 208 -7.89 18.39 12.21
N GLN A 209 -8.96 17.69 12.58
CA GLN A 209 -10.31 18.20 12.43
C GLN A 209 -10.78 18.83 13.76
N LYS A 210 -11.17 20.09 13.69
CA LYS A 210 -11.74 20.82 14.83
C LYS A 210 -12.94 21.63 14.36
N ASP A 211 -14.05 21.53 15.10
CA ASP A 211 -15.29 22.24 14.76
C ASP A 211 -15.77 21.98 13.32
N TYR A 212 -15.60 20.73 12.84
CA TYR A 212 -15.88 20.26 11.47
C TYR A 212 -14.97 20.85 10.38
N GLU A 213 -13.95 21.59 10.72
CA GLU A 213 -12.96 22.13 9.79
C GLU A 213 -11.61 21.42 9.94
N TRP A 214 -11.02 21.05 8.84
CA TRP A 214 -9.66 20.52 8.80
C TRP A 214 -8.63 21.63 8.74
N ARG A 215 -7.52 21.47 9.46
CA ARG A 215 -6.38 22.40 9.41
C ARG A 215 -5.06 21.64 9.51
N GLY A 216 -4.03 22.16 8.81
CA GLY A 216 -2.65 21.69 8.98
C GLY A 216 -2.13 21.94 10.39
N THR A 217 -1.23 21.07 10.87
CA THR A 217 -0.72 21.09 12.26
C THR A 217 0.79 20.87 12.35
N LEU A 218 1.52 21.18 11.29
CA LEU A 218 2.99 21.03 11.25
C LEU A 218 3.69 22.07 12.15
N ASP A 219 3.05 23.17 12.52
CA ASP A 219 3.59 24.20 13.40
C ASP A 219 3.41 23.89 14.90
N THR A 220 2.76 22.77 15.23
CA THR A 220 2.63 22.33 16.63
C THR A 220 3.99 21.94 17.22
N PRO A 221 4.20 22.14 18.55
CA PRO A 221 5.46 21.75 19.19
C PRO A 221 5.84 20.27 18.95
N ALA A 222 4.86 19.38 18.87
CA ALA A 222 5.10 17.96 18.59
C ALA A 222 5.59 17.73 17.15
N ALA A 223 4.95 18.35 16.16
CA ALA A 223 5.37 18.23 14.76
C ALA A 223 6.75 18.83 14.52
N LEU A 224 7.04 19.99 15.15
CA LEU A 224 8.37 20.62 15.07
C LEU A 224 9.47 19.75 15.69
N ARG A 225 9.19 19.00 16.77
CA ARG A 225 10.16 18.01 17.31
C ARG A 225 10.38 16.84 16.35
N GLY A 226 9.34 16.38 15.66
CA GLY A 226 9.48 15.35 14.61
C GLY A 226 10.39 15.82 13.48
N MET A 227 10.21 17.07 13.01
CA MET A 227 11.04 17.66 11.98
C MET A 227 12.49 17.91 12.47
N ASP A 228 12.70 18.31 13.73
CA ASP A 228 14.05 18.47 14.27
C ASP A 228 14.79 17.12 14.32
N PHE A 229 14.10 16.04 14.72
CA PHE A 229 14.70 14.71 14.68
C PHE A 229 15.06 14.30 13.24
N TYR A 230 14.17 14.53 12.27
CA TYR A 230 14.45 14.27 10.86
C TYR A 230 15.70 15.01 10.37
N ARG A 231 15.78 16.31 10.65
CA ARG A 231 16.92 17.16 10.29
C ARG A 231 18.24 16.68 10.89
N ARG A 232 18.24 16.30 12.19
CA ARG A 232 19.43 15.76 12.88
C ARG A 232 19.88 14.44 12.28
N LEU A 233 18.96 13.56 11.93
CA LEU A 233 19.28 12.27 11.32
C LEU A 233 19.80 12.45 9.89
N GLN A 234 19.13 13.29 9.09
CA GLN A 234 19.50 13.57 7.70
C GLN A 234 20.90 14.21 7.61
N ALA A 235 21.29 15.04 8.57
CA ALA A 235 22.61 15.67 8.63
C ALA A 235 23.78 14.67 8.87
N LEU A 236 23.50 13.40 9.21
CA LEU A 236 24.50 12.33 9.34
C LEU A 236 24.71 11.56 8.03
N GLY A 237 24.38 12.18 6.92
CA GLY A 237 24.58 11.66 5.58
C GLY A 237 24.59 12.75 4.54
N ALA A 238 24.55 12.36 3.27
CA ALA A 238 24.61 13.28 2.13
C ALA A 238 23.36 13.20 1.23
N GLY A 239 22.20 12.89 1.80
CA GLY A 239 20.93 12.91 1.08
C GLY A 239 20.61 14.34 0.62
N PRO A 240 20.39 14.59 -0.69
CA PRO A 240 20.04 15.92 -1.17
C PRO A 240 18.72 16.40 -0.58
N VAL A 241 18.64 17.68 -0.22
CA VAL A 241 17.43 18.27 0.42
C VAL A 241 16.21 18.31 -0.51
N GLU A 242 16.43 18.26 -1.82
CA GLU A 242 15.38 18.26 -2.85
C GLU A 242 15.07 16.84 -3.39
N ALA A 243 15.83 15.82 -2.94
CA ALA A 243 15.61 14.45 -3.37
C ALA A 243 14.38 13.85 -2.69
N ASP A 244 13.64 13.05 -3.43
CA ASP A 244 12.69 12.09 -2.91
C ASP A 244 13.31 10.68 -2.89
N GLU A 245 12.48 9.64 -2.65
CA GLU A 245 12.97 8.25 -2.56
C GLU A 245 13.32 7.65 -3.94
N GLU A 246 12.84 8.25 -5.03
CA GLU A 246 13.00 7.77 -6.40
C GLU A 246 14.01 8.58 -7.22
N HIS A 247 14.29 9.83 -6.80
CA HIS A 247 15.14 10.75 -7.55
C HIS A 247 16.25 11.38 -6.67
N PRO A 248 17.46 10.76 -6.60
CA PRO A 248 17.87 9.50 -7.24
C PRO A 248 17.32 8.27 -6.53
N PRO A 249 17.17 7.12 -7.24
CA PRO A 249 16.65 5.89 -6.64
C PRO A 249 17.53 5.43 -5.47
N GLN A 250 16.96 5.29 -4.28
CA GLN A 250 17.68 4.92 -3.06
C GLN A 250 18.46 3.61 -3.20
N ALA A 251 17.91 2.62 -3.93
CA ALA A 251 18.59 1.35 -4.17
C ALA A 251 19.95 1.54 -4.85
N GLY A 252 20.03 2.42 -5.86
CA GLY A 252 21.27 2.73 -6.56
C GLY A 252 22.29 3.44 -5.68
N VAL A 253 21.85 4.40 -4.87
CA VAL A 253 22.70 5.12 -3.92
C VAL A 253 23.30 4.16 -2.89
N PHE A 254 22.46 3.29 -2.32
CA PHE A 254 22.93 2.30 -1.34
C PHE A 254 23.84 1.24 -1.95
N ALA A 255 23.52 0.76 -3.16
CA ALA A 255 24.34 -0.19 -3.90
C ALA A 255 25.76 0.34 -4.22
N GLY A 256 25.96 1.66 -4.23
CA GLY A 256 27.29 2.30 -4.31
C GLY A 256 28.23 1.97 -3.17
N GLY A 257 27.74 1.36 -2.07
CA GLY A 257 28.50 0.71 -1.02
C GLY A 257 29.04 1.62 0.09
N LYS A 258 28.81 2.94 0.02
CA LYS A 258 29.27 3.93 1.00
C LYS A 258 28.19 4.42 1.97
N VAL A 259 27.04 3.79 1.98
CA VAL A 259 25.90 4.13 2.84
C VAL A 259 25.68 3.02 3.84
N ALA A 260 25.62 3.36 5.13
CA ALA A 260 25.44 2.38 6.19
C ALA A 260 23.97 2.00 6.41
N GLN A 261 23.04 2.96 6.18
CA GLN A 261 21.60 2.79 6.44
C GLN A 261 20.77 3.56 5.42
N ILE A 262 19.58 3.03 5.11
CA ILE A 262 18.47 3.76 4.47
C ILE A 262 17.15 3.41 5.16
N ILE A 263 16.15 4.27 5.01
CA ILE A 263 14.77 4.00 5.44
C ILE A 263 13.96 3.69 4.18
N ALA A 264 13.49 2.47 4.05
CA ALA A 264 12.80 2.01 2.85
C ALA A 264 11.91 0.79 3.15
N VAL A 265 11.07 0.41 2.20
CA VAL A 265 10.39 -0.89 2.24
C VAL A 265 11.39 -2.03 2.05
N PRO A 266 11.30 -3.15 2.78
CA PRO A 266 12.30 -4.24 2.73
C PRO A 266 12.52 -4.84 1.35
N GLY A 267 11.50 -4.81 0.48
CA GLY A 267 11.62 -5.28 -0.91
C GLY A 267 12.76 -4.60 -1.70
N LEU A 268 13.14 -3.38 -1.30
CA LEU A 268 14.24 -2.65 -1.93
C LEU A 268 15.60 -3.36 -1.78
N ALA A 269 15.78 -4.18 -0.73
CA ALA A 269 17.02 -4.95 -0.51
C ALA A 269 17.33 -5.87 -1.70
N ARG A 270 16.32 -6.45 -2.35
CA ARG A 270 16.53 -7.27 -3.55
C ARG A 270 17.13 -6.45 -4.69
N SER A 271 16.59 -5.26 -4.95
CA SER A 271 17.10 -4.35 -5.97
C SER A 271 18.54 -3.89 -5.66
N ILE A 272 18.85 -3.65 -4.39
CA ILE A 272 20.21 -3.30 -3.94
C ILE A 272 21.18 -4.43 -4.27
N VAL A 273 20.85 -5.68 -3.91
CA VAL A 273 21.73 -6.86 -4.15
C VAL A 273 21.85 -7.14 -5.65
N GLN A 274 20.78 -6.96 -6.44
CA GLN A 274 20.86 -7.08 -7.91
C GLN A 274 21.86 -6.09 -8.52
N GLN A 275 21.91 -4.85 -8.02
CA GLN A 275 22.82 -3.81 -8.49
C GLN A 275 24.24 -3.99 -7.95
N ASN A 276 24.39 -4.57 -6.76
CA ASN A 276 25.67 -4.87 -6.14
C ASN A 276 25.65 -6.23 -5.42
N PRO A 277 25.97 -7.33 -6.13
CA PRO A 277 26.00 -8.67 -5.57
C PRO A 277 26.97 -8.84 -4.39
N GLY A 278 27.97 -7.95 -4.26
CA GLY A 278 28.89 -7.93 -3.10
C GLY A 278 28.21 -7.58 -1.78
N LEU A 279 26.94 -7.16 -1.79
CA LEU A 279 26.15 -6.89 -0.60
C LEU A 279 25.25 -8.06 -0.17
N GLU A 280 25.25 -9.17 -0.90
CA GLU A 280 24.49 -10.36 -0.53
C GLU A 280 24.94 -10.85 0.88
N GLY A 281 23.94 -11.14 1.73
CA GLY A 281 24.15 -11.55 3.12
C GLY A 281 24.62 -10.45 4.09
N LYS A 282 24.93 -9.24 3.58
CA LYS A 282 25.41 -8.11 4.41
C LYS A 282 24.29 -7.15 4.84
N LEU A 283 23.10 -7.32 4.32
CA LEU A 283 21.96 -6.48 4.68
C LEU A 283 21.26 -7.05 5.91
N GLY A 284 20.78 -6.16 6.76
CA GLY A 284 19.91 -6.46 7.87
C GLY A 284 18.77 -5.46 7.94
N PHE A 285 17.80 -5.73 8.81
CA PHE A 285 16.59 -4.93 8.93
C PHE A 285 16.27 -4.72 10.40
N PHE A 286 15.79 -3.52 10.74
CA PHE A 286 15.17 -3.27 12.03
C PHE A 286 14.02 -2.28 11.89
N PRO A 287 13.00 -2.36 12.78
CA PRO A 287 11.90 -1.40 12.77
C PRO A 287 12.45 0.01 13.05
N VAL A 288 11.83 1.04 12.49
CA VAL A 288 12.18 2.42 12.81
C VAL A 288 12.14 2.60 14.34
N PRO A 289 13.24 3.05 14.97
CA PRO A 289 13.30 3.16 16.42
C PRO A 289 12.32 4.18 16.98
N GLY A 290 11.67 3.84 18.09
CA GLY A 290 10.80 4.73 18.84
C GLY A 290 11.55 5.68 19.77
N ARG A 291 10.79 6.54 20.46
CA ARG A 291 11.34 7.40 21.52
C ARG A 291 11.84 6.60 22.73
N THR A 292 11.28 5.43 22.95
CA THR A 292 11.64 4.51 24.03
C THR A 292 11.81 3.09 23.49
N ALA A 293 12.58 2.27 24.22
CA ALA A 293 12.78 0.88 23.84
C ALA A 293 11.55 -0.03 24.06
N ALA A 294 10.47 0.50 24.61
CA ALA A 294 9.24 -0.26 24.90
C ALA A 294 8.48 -0.67 23.63
N ARG A 295 8.59 0.13 22.56
CA ARG A 295 7.94 -0.12 21.28
C ARG A 295 8.73 0.52 20.15
N PRO A 296 8.62 0.00 18.90
CA PRO A 296 9.08 0.70 17.70
C PRO A 296 8.43 2.07 17.54
N GLY A 297 9.03 2.92 16.73
CA GLY A 297 8.45 4.18 16.31
C GLY A 297 7.20 3.97 15.47
N THR A 298 6.35 4.98 15.49
CA THR A 298 5.19 5.04 14.60
C THR A 298 5.67 5.19 13.15
N VAL A 299 5.05 4.46 12.24
CA VAL A 299 5.37 4.51 10.80
C VAL A 299 4.10 4.82 9.99
N PHE A 300 4.28 5.39 8.82
CA PHE A 300 3.21 5.45 7.84
C PHE A 300 2.95 4.02 7.33
N THR A 301 1.70 3.57 7.46
CA THR A 301 1.27 2.29 6.91
C THR A 301 0.76 2.54 5.50
N GLY A 302 1.62 2.30 4.52
CA GLY A 302 1.23 2.20 3.12
C GLY A 302 0.67 0.82 2.80
N GLY A 303 0.17 0.67 1.60
CA GLY A 303 -0.41 -0.57 1.11
C GLY A 303 -1.66 -0.33 0.31
N SER A 304 -2.40 -1.39 0.08
CA SER A 304 -3.61 -1.33 -0.73
C SER A 304 -4.80 -1.98 -0.05
N ASP A 305 -5.96 -1.45 -0.35
CA ASP A 305 -7.27 -2.03 -0.05
C ASP A 305 -7.90 -2.57 -1.33
N LEU A 306 -8.79 -3.54 -1.18
CA LEU A 306 -9.70 -3.99 -2.22
C LEU A 306 -11.07 -3.40 -2.00
N VAL A 307 -11.67 -2.85 -3.06
CA VAL A 307 -13.01 -2.28 -3.05
C VAL A 307 -13.87 -2.93 -4.12
N VAL A 308 -15.20 -2.89 -3.93
CA VAL A 308 -16.20 -3.36 -4.89
C VAL A 308 -17.01 -2.17 -5.36
N PRO A 309 -17.07 -1.90 -6.67
CA PRO A 309 -18.00 -0.91 -7.21
C PRO A 309 -19.46 -1.29 -6.92
N GLN A 310 -20.30 -0.31 -6.58
CA GLN A 310 -21.72 -0.56 -6.34
C GLN A 310 -22.48 -1.03 -7.59
N ASN A 311 -21.96 -0.71 -8.76
CA ASN A 311 -22.51 -1.08 -10.08
C ASN A 311 -21.97 -2.40 -10.63
N THR A 312 -21.30 -3.24 -9.80
CA THR A 312 -20.91 -4.60 -10.22
C THR A 312 -22.15 -5.45 -10.51
N ASP A 313 -22.07 -6.30 -11.51
CA ASP A 313 -23.16 -7.21 -11.89
C ASP A 313 -23.36 -8.36 -10.89
N ASP A 314 -22.27 -8.76 -10.18
CA ASP A 314 -22.28 -9.86 -9.21
C ASP A 314 -21.42 -9.55 -7.98
N GLN A 315 -22.02 -8.87 -7.00
CA GLN A 315 -21.36 -8.56 -5.74
C GLN A 315 -20.94 -9.84 -4.96
N PHE A 316 -21.69 -10.93 -5.10
CA PHE A 316 -21.33 -12.18 -4.42
C PHE A 316 -20.05 -12.79 -4.99
N ALA A 317 -19.90 -12.79 -6.31
CA ALA A 317 -18.67 -13.23 -6.97
C ALA A 317 -17.49 -12.31 -6.62
N ALA A 318 -17.69 -10.98 -6.61
CA ALA A 318 -16.67 -10.00 -6.20
C ALA A 318 -16.19 -10.23 -4.76
N THR A 319 -17.12 -10.45 -3.80
CA THR A 319 -16.78 -10.72 -2.41
C THR A 319 -16.07 -12.07 -2.22
N ALA A 320 -16.38 -13.08 -3.04
CA ALA A 320 -15.64 -14.35 -3.04
C ALA A 320 -14.16 -14.16 -3.44
N VAL A 321 -13.89 -13.31 -4.43
CA VAL A 321 -12.52 -12.97 -4.85
C VAL A 321 -11.78 -12.24 -3.72
N ILE A 322 -12.39 -11.23 -3.10
CA ILE A 322 -11.79 -10.50 -1.97
C ILE A 322 -11.50 -11.47 -0.82
N GLY A 323 -12.47 -12.29 -0.42
CA GLY A 323 -12.29 -13.27 0.65
C GLY A 323 -11.15 -14.26 0.40
N ALA A 324 -10.96 -14.65 -0.87
CA ALA A 324 -9.84 -15.53 -1.26
C ALA A 324 -8.49 -14.78 -1.21
N LEU A 325 -8.39 -13.57 -1.78
CA LEU A 325 -7.16 -12.77 -1.80
C LEU A 325 -6.70 -12.37 -0.40
N THR A 326 -7.65 -11.97 0.47
CA THR A 326 -7.39 -11.51 1.84
C THR A 326 -7.42 -12.62 2.88
N GLY A 327 -7.68 -13.86 2.45
CA GLY A 327 -7.67 -15.05 3.29
C GLY A 327 -6.25 -15.47 3.65
N ALA A 328 -6.11 -16.18 4.79
CA ALA A 328 -4.81 -16.52 5.37
C ALA A 328 -3.82 -17.17 4.38
N LYS A 329 -4.31 -18.05 3.49
CA LYS A 329 -3.48 -18.73 2.50
C LYS A 329 -2.81 -17.76 1.54
N TRP A 330 -3.61 -16.97 0.84
CA TRP A 330 -3.12 -16.14 -0.26
C TRP A 330 -2.51 -14.85 0.23
N ASP A 331 -2.99 -14.29 1.33
CA ASP A 331 -2.39 -13.13 1.96
C ASP A 331 -0.98 -13.44 2.52
N THR A 332 -0.80 -14.59 3.19
CA THR A 332 0.53 -15.06 3.62
C THR A 332 1.47 -15.34 2.44
N GLU A 333 0.96 -15.93 1.36
CA GLU A 333 1.75 -16.19 0.14
C GLU A 333 2.18 -14.89 -0.53
N LEU A 334 1.28 -13.91 -0.62
CA LEU A 334 1.59 -12.57 -1.14
C LEU A 334 2.68 -11.91 -0.30
N ALA A 335 2.50 -11.91 1.02
CA ALA A 335 3.45 -11.31 1.96
C ALA A 335 4.87 -11.91 1.80
N ARG A 336 4.98 -13.23 1.67
CA ARG A 336 6.28 -13.91 1.44
C ARG A 336 6.87 -13.60 0.07
N THR A 337 6.04 -13.58 -0.98
CA THR A 337 6.51 -13.39 -2.35
C THR A 337 6.96 -11.96 -2.61
N MET A 338 6.24 -10.99 -2.04
CA MET A 338 6.45 -9.56 -2.28
C MET A 338 7.16 -8.84 -1.13
N ASN A 339 7.46 -9.53 -0.02
CA ASN A 339 7.94 -8.94 1.22
C ASN A 339 6.99 -7.88 1.79
N TYR A 340 5.71 -8.19 1.84
CA TYR A 340 4.69 -7.35 2.46
C TYR A 340 4.34 -7.82 3.88
N VAL A 341 3.62 -6.99 4.63
CA VAL A 341 2.96 -7.41 5.86
C VAL A 341 1.56 -7.90 5.51
N PRO A 342 1.17 -9.08 5.99
CA PRO A 342 -0.21 -9.55 5.87
C PRO A 342 -1.20 -8.54 6.45
N ASN A 343 -2.40 -8.50 5.91
CA ASN A 343 -3.45 -7.57 6.32
C ASN A 343 -3.92 -7.74 7.78
N LYS A 344 -3.60 -8.87 8.42
CA LYS A 344 -4.02 -9.22 9.78
C LYS A 344 -2.84 -9.45 10.71
N THR A 345 -2.94 -8.92 11.92
CA THR A 345 -1.95 -9.14 12.98
C THR A 345 -1.78 -10.63 13.34
N THR A 346 -2.84 -11.43 13.21
CA THR A 346 -2.81 -12.89 13.46
C THR A 346 -1.95 -13.68 12.46
N LEU A 347 -1.63 -13.09 11.30
CA LEU A 347 -0.79 -13.72 10.27
C LEU A 347 0.69 -13.32 10.37
N ALA A 348 1.06 -12.39 11.26
CA ALA A 348 2.44 -11.93 11.42
C ALA A 348 3.41 -13.09 11.73
N GLY A 349 2.99 -14.09 12.51
CA GLY A 349 3.80 -15.28 12.81
C GLY A 349 4.15 -16.14 11.59
N ALA A 350 3.31 -16.13 10.56
CA ALA A 350 3.54 -16.90 9.34
C ALA A 350 4.69 -16.34 8.47
N VAL A 351 5.10 -15.10 8.69
CA VAL A 351 6.17 -14.39 7.97
C VAL A 351 7.35 -14.01 8.86
N ALA A 352 7.35 -14.44 10.12
CA ALA A 352 8.38 -14.08 11.10
C ALA A 352 9.80 -14.60 10.75
N GLY A 353 9.91 -15.57 9.84
CA GLY A 353 11.19 -16.07 9.34
C GLY A 353 11.90 -15.12 8.36
N GLU A 354 11.20 -14.13 7.83
CA GLU A 354 11.74 -13.14 6.91
C GLU A 354 12.12 -11.87 7.68
N GLU A 355 13.42 -11.63 7.93
CA GLU A 355 13.88 -10.50 8.76
C GLU A 355 13.25 -9.16 8.40
N GLY A 356 13.17 -8.83 7.12
CA GLY A 356 12.60 -7.58 6.65
C GLY A 356 11.07 -7.48 6.91
N VAL A 357 10.35 -8.57 6.71
CA VAL A 357 8.90 -8.64 6.97
C VAL A 357 8.61 -8.60 8.46
N ALA A 358 9.44 -9.27 9.29
CA ALA A 358 9.32 -9.21 10.74
C ALA A 358 9.52 -7.78 11.28
N ALA A 359 10.52 -7.05 10.74
CA ALA A 359 10.77 -5.64 11.09
C ALA A 359 9.58 -4.74 10.67
N MET A 360 9.02 -4.96 9.47
CA MET A 360 7.81 -4.26 9.02
C MET A 360 6.61 -4.55 9.92
N ALA A 361 6.35 -5.82 10.22
CA ALA A 361 5.22 -6.22 11.05
C ALA A 361 5.27 -5.57 12.44
N ALA A 362 6.47 -5.49 13.03
CA ALA A 362 6.68 -4.81 14.31
C ALA A 362 6.34 -3.31 14.23
N GLY A 363 6.70 -2.63 13.12
CA GLY A 363 6.35 -1.24 12.87
C GLY A 363 4.86 -1.04 12.58
N ALA A 364 4.28 -1.90 11.72
CA ALA A 364 2.88 -1.82 11.29
C ALA A 364 1.87 -1.96 12.44
N ALA A 365 2.24 -2.70 13.51
CA ALA A 365 1.43 -2.81 14.72
C ALA A 365 1.16 -1.45 15.40
N HIS A 366 1.99 -0.44 15.10
CA HIS A 366 1.90 0.94 15.57
C HIS A 366 1.76 1.93 14.39
N GLY A 367 1.43 1.42 13.22
CA GLY A 367 1.30 2.20 12.02
C GLY A 367 0.07 3.12 12.04
N ARG A 368 0.18 4.25 11.32
CA ARG A 368 -0.91 5.19 11.11
C ARG A 368 -1.10 5.48 9.63
N ALA A 369 -2.32 5.81 9.27
CA ALA A 369 -2.67 6.36 7.97
C ALA A 369 -2.56 7.90 7.95
N THR A 370 -2.63 8.49 6.78
CA THR A 370 -2.84 9.93 6.57
C THR A 370 -4.19 10.37 7.12
N PRO A 371 -4.44 11.68 7.28
CA PRO A 371 -5.73 12.19 7.73
C PRO A 371 -6.90 11.60 6.94
N HIS A 372 -7.88 11.08 7.66
CA HIS A 372 -9.05 10.39 7.08
C HIS A 372 -10.06 11.39 6.54
N THR A 373 -9.77 11.90 5.36
CA THR A 373 -10.65 12.82 4.62
C THR A 373 -10.41 12.67 3.12
N PRO A 374 -11.46 12.71 2.28
CA PRO A 374 -11.33 12.60 0.82
C PRO A 374 -10.46 13.71 0.22
N GLN A 375 -10.42 14.89 0.85
CA GLN A 375 -9.59 16.02 0.41
C GLN A 375 -8.09 15.77 0.59
N TRP A 376 -7.67 14.74 1.35
CA TRP A 376 -6.25 14.43 1.52
C TRP A 376 -5.56 14.12 0.20
N ALA A 377 -6.27 13.54 -0.76
CA ALA A 377 -5.74 13.29 -2.10
C ALA A 377 -5.24 14.58 -2.80
N ALA A 378 -5.90 15.72 -2.57
CA ALA A 378 -5.45 17.02 -3.08
C ALA A 378 -4.20 17.53 -2.36
N VAL A 379 -4.08 17.26 -1.05
CA VAL A 379 -2.85 17.56 -0.29
C VAL A 379 -1.66 16.76 -0.83
N GLU A 380 -1.85 15.48 -1.12
CA GLU A 380 -0.79 14.61 -1.68
C GLU A 380 -0.37 15.05 -3.09
N ALA A 381 -1.30 15.51 -3.91
CA ALA A 381 -1.02 15.91 -5.29
C ALA A 381 -0.04 17.11 -5.38
N ASP A 382 -0.20 18.15 -4.55
CA ASP A 382 0.73 19.31 -4.46
C ASP A 382 1.84 19.10 -3.41
N ASN A 383 1.60 18.25 -2.46
CA ASN A 383 2.41 17.87 -1.32
C ASN A 383 3.24 19.01 -0.69
N PRO A 384 2.59 19.95 0.01
CA PRO A 384 3.28 21.10 0.60
C PRO A 384 4.29 20.72 1.70
N ILE A 385 4.19 19.48 2.23
CA ILE A 385 5.12 18.93 3.23
C ILE A 385 6.53 18.78 2.62
N LYS A 386 6.63 18.29 1.38
CA LYS A 386 7.93 18.18 0.68
C LYS A 386 8.65 19.52 0.61
N GLY A 387 7.92 20.59 0.18
CA GLY A 387 8.48 21.94 0.15
C GLY A 387 8.84 22.49 1.52
N TYR A 388 8.08 22.18 2.57
CA TYR A 388 8.42 22.50 3.96
C TYR A 388 9.76 21.86 4.35
N MET A 389 9.91 20.56 4.13
CA MET A 389 11.11 19.79 4.44
C MET A 389 12.35 20.39 3.75
N THR A 390 12.27 20.59 2.43
CA THR A 390 13.38 21.15 1.65
C THR A 390 13.85 22.48 2.22
N ARG A 391 12.93 23.40 2.56
CA ARG A 391 13.31 24.72 3.08
C ARG A 391 13.92 24.65 4.47
N VAL A 392 13.37 23.81 5.37
CA VAL A 392 13.92 23.62 6.70
C VAL A 392 15.31 22.98 6.66
N LEU A 393 15.50 21.97 5.82
CA LEU A 393 16.81 21.34 5.61
C LEU A 393 17.81 22.28 4.95
N GLY A 394 17.34 23.24 4.14
CA GLY A 394 18.11 24.33 3.58
C GLY A 394 18.43 25.47 4.55
N GLY A 395 18.02 25.36 5.83
CA GLY A 395 18.35 26.32 6.90
C GLY A 395 17.27 27.36 7.20
N ALA A 396 16.08 27.27 6.61
CA ALA A 396 14.97 28.16 6.95
C ALA A 396 14.40 27.85 8.35
N ASP A 397 13.72 28.87 8.95
CA ASP A 397 13.10 28.71 10.27
C ASP A 397 11.95 27.71 10.24
N PRO A 398 12.04 26.59 11.01
CA PRO A 398 11.06 25.49 10.96
C PRO A 398 9.63 25.96 11.26
N ALA A 399 9.43 26.82 12.25
CA ALA A 399 8.08 27.25 12.64
C ALA A 399 7.43 28.15 11.58
N THR A 400 8.21 28.99 10.92
CA THR A 400 7.73 29.86 9.84
C THR A 400 7.34 29.04 8.61
N GLU A 401 8.16 28.06 8.24
CA GLU A 401 7.87 27.20 7.09
C GLU A 401 6.75 26.20 7.36
N ALA A 402 6.63 25.72 8.59
CA ALA A 402 5.49 24.90 9.03
C ALA A 402 4.16 25.66 8.86
N ARG A 403 4.07 26.90 9.39
CA ARG A 403 2.85 27.74 9.21
C ARG A 403 2.52 28.01 7.74
N ARG A 404 3.54 28.09 6.89
CA ARG A 404 3.34 28.25 5.43
C ARG A 404 2.76 26.97 4.79
N ALA A 405 3.27 25.80 5.19
CA ALA A 405 2.75 24.52 4.74
C ALA A 405 1.34 24.26 5.28
N ASP A 406 1.08 24.59 6.55
CA ASP A 406 -0.23 24.43 7.19
C ASP A 406 -1.33 25.22 6.49
N ARG A 407 -1.04 26.46 6.05
CA ARG A 407 -2.00 27.21 5.24
C ARG A 407 -2.38 26.48 3.96
N LYS A 408 -1.39 25.94 3.23
CA LYS A 408 -1.64 25.19 1.99
C LYS A 408 -2.41 23.89 2.23
N ILE A 409 -2.05 23.16 3.30
CA ILE A 409 -2.78 21.95 3.72
C ILE A 409 -4.23 22.32 4.05
N THR A 410 -4.45 23.36 4.85
CA THR A 410 -5.79 23.83 5.22
C THR A 410 -6.61 24.25 3.99
N GLU A 411 -5.99 25.00 3.06
CA GLU A 411 -6.63 25.42 1.81
C GLU A 411 -7.03 24.21 0.94
N ALA A 412 -6.16 23.21 0.82
CA ALA A 412 -6.46 21.99 0.07
C ALA A 412 -7.57 21.16 0.73
N LEU A 413 -7.56 21.06 2.06
CA LEU A 413 -8.57 20.33 2.84
C LEU A 413 -9.94 21.04 2.86
N ALA A 414 -10.00 22.34 2.60
CA ALA A 414 -11.24 23.11 2.51
C ALA A 414 -11.91 23.04 1.12
N GLN A 415 -11.27 22.43 0.11
CA GLN A 415 -11.83 22.32 -1.21
C GLN A 415 -13.03 21.38 -1.24
N ASN A 416 -14.15 21.83 -1.81
CA ASN A 416 -15.26 20.95 -2.12
C ASN A 416 -14.84 20.06 -3.30
N LEU A 417 -14.81 18.76 -3.10
CA LEU A 417 -14.69 17.79 -4.17
C LEU A 417 -16.07 17.75 -4.84
N GLY A 418 -16.23 18.49 -5.94
CA GLY A 418 -17.49 18.63 -6.66
C GLY A 418 -17.98 17.39 -7.37
#